data_85e42c12e35bc35a8bdaa0dfb4de2d56
#
_entry.id   85e42c12e35bc35a8bdaa0dfb4de2d56
#
_cell.length_a   1.000
_cell.length_b   1.000
_cell.length_c   1.000
_cell.angle_alpha   90.00
_cell.angle_beta   90.00
_cell.angle_gamma   90.00
#
_symmetry.space_group_name_H-M   'P 1'
#
loop_
_entity.id
_entity.type
_entity.pdbx_description
1 polymer ?
#
loop_
_entity_poly.entity_id
_entity_poly.type
_entity_poly.pdbx_seq_one_letter_code
_entity_poly.pdbx_strand_id
1 'polypeptide(L)' 'MQMPPEYVDTMQWHQTLGYARQVCARVFRDGGAPADALAAFGLARDADKASGDWSKAVEIIAEAMCAPSDKRAA' A
#
# COMPACT_ATOMS: atom_id res chain seq x y z
N MET A 1 -1.08 -0.59 -15.75
CA MET A 1 0.00 -1.21 -14.99
C MET A 1 0.75 -0.16 -14.19
N GLN A 2 0.98 -0.44 -12.93
CA GLN A 2 1.64 0.50 -12.03
C GLN A 2 3.14 0.50 -12.25
N MET A 3 3.73 1.69 -12.18
CA MET A 3 5.18 1.82 -12.32
C MET A 3 5.81 1.95 -10.94
N PRO A 4 6.97 1.31 -10.73
CA PRO A 4 7.63 1.41 -9.43
C PRO A 4 8.23 2.80 -9.23
N PRO A 5 8.32 3.25 -7.98
CA PRO A 5 9.08 4.46 -7.67
C PRO A 5 10.55 4.30 -8.06
N GLU A 6 11.21 5.42 -8.32
CA GLU A 6 12.59 5.40 -8.79
C GLU A 6 13.56 4.74 -7.82
N TYR A 7 13.27 4.82 -6.54
CA TYR A 7 14.16 4.31 -5.49
C TYR A 7 13.93 2.84 -5.18
N VAL A 8 13.10 2.17 -5.96
CA VAL A 8 12.75 0.77 -5.69
C VAL A 8 13.12 -0.12 -6.86
N ASP A 9 13.74 -1.26 -6.55
CA ASP A 9 14.01 -2.28 -7.54
C ASP A 9 12.69 -2.88 -8.04
N THR A 10 12.59 -3.12 -9.34
CA THR A 10 11.37 -3.63 -9.96
C THR A 10 10.90 -4.93 -9.31
N MET A 11 11.82 -5.86 -9.04
CA MET A 11 11.44 -7.12 -8.42
C MET A 11 10.89 -6.91 -7.01
N GLN A 12 11.54 -6.04 -6.24
CA GLN A 12 11.09 -5.72 -4.89
C GLN A 12 9.70 -5.08 -4.94
N TRP A 13 9.47 -4.20 -5.91
CA TRP A 13 8.18 -3.55 -6.08
C TRP A 13 7.09 -4.57 -6.32
N HIS A 14 7.34 -5.53 -7.24
CA HIS A 14 6.35 -6.56 -7.54
C HIS A 14 6.06 -7.47 -6.35
N GLN A 15 7.09 -7.82 -5.58
CA GLN A 15 6.90 -8.63 -4.38
C GLN A 15 6.08 -7.88 -3.33
N THR A 16 6.36 -6.59 -3.17
CA THR A 16 5.64 -5.77 -2.21
C THR A 16 4.19 -5.56 -2.62
N LEU A 17 3.95 -5.37 -3.93
CA LEU A 17 2.59 -5.29 -4.44
C LEU A 17 1.81 -6.57 -4.14
N GLY A 18 2.45 -7.73 -4.32
CA GLY A 18 1.82 -9.01 -4.03
C GLY A 18 1.42 -9.12 -2.56
N TYR A 19 2.31 -8.72 -1.68
CA TYR A 19 2.03 -8.73 -0.25
C TYR A 19 0.89 -7.77 0.09
N ALA A 20 0.93 -6.56 -0.45
CA ALA A 20 -0.11 -5.57 -0.20
C ALA A 20 -1.47 -6.08 -0.68
N ARG A 21 -1.49 -6.74 -1.84
CA ARG A 21 -2.73 -7.32 -2.35
C ARG A 21 -3.29 -8.38 -1.42
N GLN A 22 -2.42 -9.22 -0.85
CA GLN A 22 -2.86 -10.26 0.07
C GLN A 22 -3.48 -9.65 1.31
N VAL A 23 -2.87 -8.62 1.86
CA VAL A 23 -3.41 -7.94 3.04
C VAL A 23 -4.75 -7.30 2.72
N CYS A 24 -4.84 -6.60 1.59
CA CYS A 24 -6.09 -5.97 1.19
C CYS A 24 -7.19 -7.02 0.93
N ALA A 25 -6.83 -8.14 0.32
CA ALA A 25 -7.80 -9.21 0.08
C ALA A 25 -8.35 -9.77 1.40
N ARG A 26 -7.48 -9.90 2.40
CA ARG A 26 -7.91 -10.37 3.71
C ARG A 26 -8.87 -9.38 4.36
N VAL A 27 -8.54 -8.10 4.32
CA VAL A 27 -9.40 -7.06 4.87
C VAL A 27 -10.75 -7.06 4.15
N PHE A 28 -10.72 -7.16 2.82
CA PHE A 28 -11.94 -7.23 2.02
C PHE A 28 -12.81 -8.42 2.43
N ARG A 29 -12.18 -9.58 2.60
CA ARG A 29 -12.89 -10.81 2.95
C ARG A 29 -13.55 -10.69 4.33
N ASP A 30 -12.91 -9.94 5.23
CA ASP A 30 -13.44 -9.73 6.57
C ASP A 30 -14.48 -8.61 6.63
N GLY A 31 -14.84 -8.04 5.48
CA GLY A 31 -15.87 -7.01 5.42
C GLY A 31 -15.34 -5.59 5.60
N GLY A 32 -14.03 -5.41 5.55
CA GLY A 32 -13.43 -4.09 5.70
C GLY A 32 -13.38 -3.30 4.40
N ALA A 33 -12.92 -2.06 4.51
CA ALA A 33 -12.78 -1.14 3.39
C ALA A 33 -11.31 -0.84 3.14
N PRO A 34 -10.97 -0.19 1.99
CA PRO A 34 -9.58 0.19 1.75
C PRO A 34 -8.96 1.02 2.87
N ALA A 35 -9.74 1.89 3.51
CA ALA A 35 -9.25 2.69 4.62
C ALA A 35 -8.79 1.81 5.79
N ASP A 36 -9.46 0.69 6.00
CA ASP A 36 -9.09 -0.24 7.07
C ASP A 36 -7.74 -0.89 6.80
N ALA A 37 -7.50 -1.24 5.53
CA ALA A 37 -6.20 -1.81 5.15
C ALA A 37 -5.08 -0.79 5.36
N LEU A 38 -5.32 0.46 4.98
CA LEU A 38 -4.35 1.52 5.19
C LEU A 38 -4.06 1.74 6.67
N ALA A 39 -5.11 1.74 7.48
CA ALA A 39 -4.97 1.91 8.92
C ALA A 39 -4.11 0.82 9.54
N ALA A 40 -4.20 -0.41 9.03
CA ALA A 40 -3.42 -1.53 9.54
C ALA A 40 -1.92 -1.31 9.36
N PHE A 41 -1.53 -0.47 8.41
CA PHE A 41 -0.13 -0.13 8.17
C PHE A 41 0.24 1.24 8.73
N GLY A 42 -0.63 1.85 9.54
CA GLY A 42 -0.37 3.18 10.07
C GLY A 42 -0.53 4.28 9.03
N LEU A 43 -1.29 4.02 7.99
CA LEU A 43 -1.47 4.95 6.88
C LEU A 43 -2.89 5.52 6.83
N ALA A 44 -3.55 5.62 7.99
CA ALA A 44 -4.94 6.07 8.03
C ALA A 44 -5.13 7.44 7.39
N ARG A 45 -4.14 8.31 7.52
CA ARG A 45 -4.23 9.65 6.94
C ARG A 45 -4.24 9.65 5.42
N ASP A 46 -3.83 8.55 4.81
CA ASP A 46 -3.80 8.42 3.35
C ASP A 46 -5.07 7.80 2.80
N ALA A 47 -6.05 7.55 3.66
CA ALA A 47 -7.30 6.93 3.23
C ALA A 47 -8.02 7.76 2.17
N ASP A 48 -7.94 9.09 2.25
CA ASP A 48 -8.56 9.96 1.27
C ASP A 48 -7.96 9.76 -0.12
N LYS A 49 -6.68 9.44 -0.19
CA LYS A 49 -6.01 9.23 -1.47
C LYS A 49 -6.50 7.97 -2.16
N ALA A 50 -6.89 6.97 -1.38
CA ALA A 50 -7.42 5.74 -1.95
C ALA A 50 -8.84 5.92 -2.46
N SER A 51 -9.62 6.83 -1.86
CA SER A 51 -10.99 7.13 -2.29
C SER A 51 -11.87 5.90 -2.44
N GLY A 52 -11.67 4.91 -1.56
CA GLY A 52 -12.44 3.68 -1.61
C GLY A 52 -12.01 2.71 -2.71
N ASP A 53 -10.90 2.97 -3.37
CA ASP A 53 -10.39 2.14 -4.46
C ASP A 53 -9.32 1.18 -3.92
N TRP A 54 -9.58 -0.12 -4.04
CA TRP A 54 -8.64 -1.12 -3.55
C TRP A 54 -7.31 -1.09 -4.29
N SER A 55 -7.32 -0.81 -5.59
CA SER A 55 -6.08 -0.72 -6.35
C SER A 55 -5.19 0.40 -5.84
N LYS A 56 -5.79 1.53 -5.51
CA LYS A 56 -5.03 2.65 -4.95
C LYS A 56 -4.52 2.35 -3.56
N ALA A 57 -5.30 1.66 -2.74
CA ALA A 57 -4.86 1.25 -1.42
C ALA A 57 -3.65 0.34 -1.51
N VAL A 58 -3.67 -0.64 -2.42
CA VAL A 58 -2.53 -1.53 -2.62
C VAL A 58 -1.30 -0.73 -3.00
N GLU A 59 -1.44 0.22 -3.92
CA GLU A 59 -0.32 1.04 -4.38
C GLU A 59 0.27 1.87 -3.24
N ILE A 60 -0.60 2.51 -2.45
CA ILE A 60 -0.15 3.34 -1.33
C ILE A 60 0.61 2.51 -0.31
N ILE A 61 0.09 1.32 0.01
CA ILE A 61 0.74 0.42 0.97
C ILE A 61 2.10 -0.01 0.42
N ALA A 62 2.16 -0.42 -0.85
CA ALA A 62 3.40 -0.87 -1.45
C ALA A 62 4.45 0.23 -1.46
N GLU A 63 4.05 1.45 -1.80
CA GLU A 63 4.98 2.57 -1.79
C GLU A 63 5.52 2.86 -0.40
N ALA A 64 4.65 2.81 0.61
CA ALA A 64 5.06 3.05 1.98
C ALA A 64 6.05 2.00 2.46
N MET A 65 5.81 0.74 2.09
CA MET A 65 6.69 -0.35 2.50
C MET A 65 8.05 -0.29 1.83
N CYS A 66 8.12 0.24 0.62
CA CYS A 66 9.36 0.35 -0.12
C CYS A 66 10.11 1.65 0.15
N ALA A 67 9.48 2.61 0.82
CA ALA A 67 10.11 3.91 1.05
C ALA A 67 11.35 3.77 1.94
N PRO A 68 12.43 4.52 1.63
CA PRO A 68 13.61 4.51 2.49
C PRO A 68 13.28 5.02 3.89
N SER A 69 13.99 4.49 4.89
CA SER A 69 13.74 4.87 6.28
C SER A 69 13.94 6.36 6.54
N ASP A 70 14.96 6.95 5.94
CA ASP A 70 15.24 8.37 6.12
C ASP A 70 14.10 9.24 5.59
N LYS A 71 13.45 8.79 4.53
CA LYS A 71 12.32 9.51 3.97
C LYS A 71 11.15 9.52 4.94
N ARG A 72 10.93 8.42 5.64
CA ARG A 72 9.84 8.35 6.60
C ARG A 72 10.15 9.08 7.89
N ALA A 73 11.41 9.21 8.23
CA ALA A 73 11.83 9.90 9.44
C ALA A 73 11.77 11.42 9.30
N ALA A 74 11.76 11.91 8.08
CA ALA A 74 11.82 13.35 7.83
C ALA A 74 10.48 14.08 8.15
#